data_792201967cef445f6f7654d24eff4291
#
_entry.id   792201967cef445f6f7654d24eff4291
#
_cell.length_a   1.000
_cell.length_b   1.000
_cell.length_c   1.000
_cell.angle_alpha   90.00
_cell.angle_beta   90.00
_cell.angle_gamma   90.00
#
_symmetry.space_group_name_H-M   'P 1'
#
loop_
_entity.id
_entity.type
_entity.pdbx_description
1 polymer ?
#
loop_
_entity_poly.entity_id
_entity_poly.type
_entity_poly.pdbx_seq_one_letter_code
_entity_poly.pdbx_strand_id
1 'polypeptide(L)'
;MKRLLLFCLLVPLSAGAQFLYDGAPAPRPFSGTPSVTGDFRFAVAADRTGGERPEVFRRGLERIREYGPDFIVSVGDLIDGYTTDRAHANRQWDEFLSLSGRFGMPFFYVPGNHDYSNRELARIWEERFGRSYYSFRIGTALFLMLNSEELLDDGRVGISDRQADYFSSVLSEAAGEGPVFVVMHSPLWFSDSDPNYRRIEQLLLPRRNVMVFSGHTHRYYHADKHGWPHYNLATMGGDSRMRGISMGEFDHFLIVDVRRGEVGVRNISVDGRVIPLDAVDERSRIPVGQLAGEQWLQVIPSVSGEETVGSLGTDLVLTNPSDVPLRVSFEAPALPGGRFEPSGFTREVGGGCSDTIPLKIVFDTRRAIDSLDPIIVTCRGRYRISGREVAASAGKRWFTDCIRTCGEKPRVWLVDDPFEVLEAWDWHSTDDGKFRFGLSRSAGRIFLRIETEDDRVITDGDPQQLQDRLIVLFTPEGGVTRRIGLTAGSQIDDGCRACCRVTETGLEAELSFAAEGIRRFNLNIGFVDCDSRLNTKPSQLWWRPLQMHANGTADYGTFIMD
;
A
#
# COMPACT_ATOMS: atom_id res chain seq x y z
N MET A 1 42.48 62.65 43.37
CA MET A 1 42.47 61.39 42.63
C MET A 1 41.09 60.73 42.81
N LYS A 2 40.17 60.89 41.83
CA LYS A 2 38.84 60.24 41.81
C LYS A 2 38.97 58.95 40.99
N ARG A 3 38.79 57.82 41.66
CA ARG A 3 38.72 56.53 40.98
C ARG A 3 37.30 56.33 40.37
N LEU A 4 37.24 56.26 39.06
CA LEU A 4 36.03 55.95 38.33
C LEU A 4 35.91 54.42 38.32
N LEU A 5 34.90 53.86 39.00
CA LEU A 5 34.51 52.45 38.94
C LEU A 5 33.63 52.26 37.68
N LEU A 6 34.18 51.60 36.68
CA LEU A 6 33.47 51.19 35.50
C LEU A 6 32.66 49.91 35.85
N PHE A 7 31.34 50.05 36.04
CA PHE A 7 30.44 48.91 36.16
C PHE A 7 30.16 48.35 34.74
N CYS A 8 30.86 47.27 34.37
CA CYS A 8 30.45 46.47 33.22
C CYS A 8 29.15 45.75 33.56
N LEU A 9 28.02 46.23 33.07
CA LEU A 9 26.78 45.48 32.98
C LEU A 9 27.00 44.31 32.02
N LEU A 10 27.27 43.13 32.56
CA LEU A 10 27.11 41.87 31.86
C LEU A 10 25.60 41.67 31.63
N VAL A 11 25.10 42.12 30.50
CA VAL A 11 23.80 41.68 30.00
C VAL A 11 23.97 40.18 29.63
N PRO A 12 23.25 39.26 30.28
CA PRO A 12 23.27 37.89 29.82
C PRO A 12 22.61 37.88 28.41
N LEU A 13 23.40 37.67 27.39
CA LEU A 13 22.84 37.21 26.12
C LEU A 13 22.19 35.85 26.38
N SER A 14 20.90 35.84 26.66
CA SER A 14 20.09 34.65 26.48
C SER A 14 20.10 34.35 24.98
N ALA A 15 21.03 33.50 24.55
CA ALA A 15 20.98 32.94 23.22
C ALA A 15 19.74 32.04 23.16
N GLY A 16 18.59 32.65 22.86
CA GLY A 16 17.38 31.89 22.51
C GLY A 16 17.68 30.99 21.32
N ALA A 17 17.07 29.85 21.28
CA ALA A 17 17.17 28.97 20.13
C ALA A 17 16.73 29.73 18.86
N GLN A 18 17.60 29.75 17.85
CA GLN A 18 17.34 30.45 16.60
C GLN A 18 16.90 29.45 15.55
N PHE A 19 15.80 29.74 14.85
CA PHE A 19 15.40 28.99 13.67
C PHE A 19 16.26 29.42 12.47
N LEU A 20 16.93 28.44 11.84
CA LEU A 20 17.76 28.64 10.66
C LEU A 20 17.33 27.63 9.57
N TYR A 21 16.92 28.12 8.43
CA TYR A 21 16.58 27.34 7.24
C TYR A 21 17.64 27.54 6.17
N ASP A 22 18.13 26.44 5.61
CA ASP A 22 19.23 26.40 4.63
C ASP A 22 18.77 26.38 3.17
N GLY A 23 17.47 26.37 2.93
CA GLY A 23 16.88 26.28 1.58
C GLY A 23 16.70 27.63 0.88
N ALA A 24 16.03 27.58 -0.26
CA ALA A 24 15.67 28.78 -1.02
C ALA A 24 14.75 29.71 -0.20
N PRO A 25 14.84 31.03 -0.39
CA PRO A 25 14.04 31.98 0.39
C PRO A 25 12.53 31.82 0.16
N ALA A 26 12.10 31.40 -1.04
CA ALA A 26 10.71 31.10 -1.40
C ALA A 26 10.69 30.42 -2.78
N PRO A 27 9.75 29.51 -3.08
CA PRO A 27 8.83 28.89 -2.13
C PRO A 27 9.53 28.02 -1.07
N ARG A 28 8.84 27.63 -0.01
CA ARG A 28 9.39 26.87 1.12
C ARG A 28 8.54 25.63 1.40
N PRO A 29 9.16 24.50 1.75
CA PRO A 29 8.42 23.28 2.11
C PRO A 29 7.86 23.33 3.54
N PHE A 30 7.33 24.48 3.94
CA PHE A 30 6.67 24.69 5.23
C PHE A 30 5.80 25.95 5.24
N SER A 31 4.82 25.97 6.16
CA SER A 31 3.99 27.15 6.45
C SER A 31 4.42 27.78 7.77
N GLY A 32 4.85 29.02 7.71
CA GLY A 32 5.27 29.77 8.91
C GLY A 32 6.62 29.35 9.49
N THR A 33 7.14 30.17 10.40
CA THR A 33 8.41 29.93 11.11
C THR A 33 8.17 29.81 12.60
N PRO A 34 8.77 28.82 13.30
CA PRO A 34 8.64 28.70 14.73
C PRO A 34 9.27 29.89 15.46
N SER A 35 8.61 30.37 16.49
CA SER A 35 9.18 31.37 17.43
C SER A 35 9.61 30.64 18.71
N VAL A 36 10.88 30.27 18.79
CA VAL A 36 11.42 29.44 19.89
C VAL A 36 12.49 30.19 20.66
N THR A 37 12.43 30.14 21.99
CA THR A 37 13.36 30.83 22.90
C THR A 37 14.04 29.88 23.89
N GLY A 38 14.52 28.72 23.43
CA GLY A 38 15.19 27.75 24.31
C GLY A 38 14.66 26.32 24.08
N ASP A 39 14.10 25.74 25.15
CA ASP A 39 13.42 24.45 25.05
C ASP A 39 12.22 24.57 24.11
N PHE A 40 11.93 23.52 23.38
CA PHE A 40 10.82 23.52 22.42
C PHE A 40 10.11 22.16 22.38
N ARG A 41 8.90 22.18 21.81
CA ARG A 41 8.08 21.02 21.55
C ARG A 41 7.64 21.00 20.12
N PHE A 42 7.68 19.84 19.47
CA PHE A 42 7.06 19.67 18.18
C PHE A 42 6.18 18.41 18.13
N ALA A 43 5.26 18.38 17.19
CA ALA A 43 4.51 17.18 16.88
C ALA A 43 5.03 16.54 15.58
N VAL A 44 4.93 15.22 15.49
CA VAL A 44 5.14 14.47 14.24
C VAL A 44 3.79 13.93 13.81
N ALA A 45 3.27 14.45 12.69
CA ALA A 45 2.00 14.03 12.11
C ALA A 45 2.22 12.82 11.20
N ALA A 46 1.39 11.78 11.39
CA ALA A 46 1.37 10.60 10.54
C ALA A 46 0.58 10.84 9.24
N ASP A 47 0.57 9.83 8.38
CA ASP A 47 -0.04 9.82 7.05
C ASP A 47 -1.52 10.24 7.09
N ARG A 48 -1.86 11.28 6.31
CA ARG A 48 -3.23 11.76 6.19
C ARG A 48 -4.03 10.90 5.22
N THR A 49 -3.42 10.53 4.11
CA THR A 49 -4.07 9.91 2.96
C THR A 49 -3.50 8.52 2.62
N GLY A 50 -3.78 8.03 1.43
CA GLY A 50 -3.65 6.63 1.07
C GLY A 50 -4.95 5.91 1.43
N GLY A 51 -6.11 6.41 0.92
CA GLY A 51 -7.45 6.02 1.34
C GLY A 51 -7.92 6.85 2.54
N GLU A 52 -8.08 8.17 2.34
CA GLU A 52 -8.43 9.10 3.41
C GLU A 52 -9.74 8.72 4.11
N ARG A 53 -9.67 8.61 5.45
CA ARG A 53 -10.84 8.51 6.32
C ARG A 53 -11.23 9.92 6.76
N PRO A 54 -12.39 10.45 6.29
CA PRO A 54 -12.78 11.83 6.51
C PRO A 54 -12.71 12.27 7.98
N GLU A 55 -12.33 13.52 8.21
CA GLU A 55 -12.31 14.18 9.52
C GLU A 55 -11.22 13.68 10.52
N VAL A 56 -10.55 12.55 10.27
CA VAL A 56 -9.56 12.00 11.22
C VAL A 56 -8.37 12.94 11.33
N PHE A 57 -7.82 13.39 10.21
CA PHE A 57 -6.68 14.31 10.20
C PHE A 57 -7.01 15.64 10.91
N ARG A 58 -8.17 16.21 10.64
CA ARG A 58 -8.63 17.43 11.32
C ARG A 58 -8.70 17.25 12.84
N ARG A 59 -9.30 16.15 13.31
CA ARG A 59 -9.35 15.82 14.75
C ARG A 59 -7.95 15.62 15.33
N GLY A 60 -7.05 15.01 14.55
CA GLY A 60 -5.65 14.86 14.92
C GLY A 60 -4.96 16.20 15.15
N LEU A 61 -5.12 17.17 14.24
CA LEU A 61 -4.58 18.53 14.38
C LEU A 61 -5.18 19.27 15.57
N GLU A 62 -6.49 19.11 15.83
CA GLU A 62 -7.14 19.66 17.04
C GLU A 62 -6.51 19.10 18.31
N ARG A 63 -6.29 17.78 18.34
CA ARG A 63 -5.65 17.12 19.46
C ARG A 63 -4.18 17.56 19.63
N ILE A 64 -3.41 17.66 18.55
CA ILE A 64 -2.04 18.18 18.56
C ILE A 64 -2.01 19.57 19.20
N ARG A 65 -2.92 20.47 18.83
CA ARG A 65 -2.99 21.83 19.38
C ARG A 65 -3.16 21.86 20.90
N GLU A 66 -3.88 20.89 21.48
CA GLU A 66 -4.06 20.80 22.93
C GLU A 66 -2.74 20.55 23.69
N TYR A 67 -1.76 19.91 23.02
CA TYR A 67 -0.43 19.68 23.57
C TYR A 67 0.50 20.91 23.44
N GLY A 68 0.09 21.93 22.69
CA GLY A 68 0.80 23.18 22.53
C GLY A 68 2.20 23.03 21.93
N PRO A 69 2.38 22.35 20.76
CA PRO A 69 3.68 22.32 20.10
C PRO A 69 3.98 23.68 19.47
N ASP A 70 5.27 23.99 19.34
CA ASP A 70 5.76 25.19 18.67
C ASP A 70 5.63 25.05 17.15
N PHE A 71 5.66 23.80 16.61
CA PHE A 71 5.48 23.48 15.21
C PHE A 71 5.13 22.00 15.02
N ILE A 72 4.77 21.64 13.79
CA ILE A 72 4.49 20.27 13.36
C ILE A 72 5.47 19.89 12.24
N VAL A 73 5.93 18.65 12.21
CA VAL A 73 6.55 18.02 11.04
C VAL A 73 5.66 16.88 10.57
N SER A 74 5.54 16.66 9.25
CA SER A 74 4.85 15.50 8.70
C SER A 74 5.83 14.43 8.28
N VAL A 75 5.36 13.19 8.19
CA VAL A 75 6.09 12.10 7.54
C VAL A 75 5.63 11.86 6.09
N GLY A 76 4.83 12.77 5.49
CA GLY A 76 4.36 12.68 4.10
C GLY A 76 2.93 12.17 3.96
N ASP A 77 2.55 11.89 2.73
CA ASP A 77 1.22 11.48 2.31
C ASP A 77 0.13 12.47 2.74
N LEU A 78 0.24 13.68 2.21
CA LEU A 78 -0.60 14.82 2.58
C LEU A 78 -1.80 15.01 1.64
N ILE A 79 -1.69 14.53 0.38
CA ILE A 79 -2.75 14.55 -0.64
C ILE A 79 -2.93 13.15 -1.22
N ASP A 80 -4.08 12.86 -1.85
CA ASP A 80 -4.31 11.55 -2.49
C ASP A 80 -3.39 11.28 -3.67
N GLY A 81 -3.03 12.31 -4.42
CA GLY A 81 -2.05 12.22 -5.47
C GLY A 81 -2.43 11.23 -6.58
N TYR A 82 -1.47 10.43 -7.03
CA TYR A 82 -1.59 9.42 -8.09
C TYR A 82 -2.33 9.89 -9.34
N THR A 83 -2.25 11.18 -9.65
CA THR A 83 -2.90 11.82 -10.79
C THR A 83 -1.87 12.56 -11.65
N THR A 84 -2.13 12.66 -12.95
CA THR A 84 -1.42 13.55 -13.87
C THR A 84 -2.22 14.81 -14.19
N ASP A 85 -3.47 14.93 -13.68
CA ASP A 85 -4.25 16.15 -13.79
C ASP A 85 -3.73 17.21 -12.82
N ARG A 86 -3.03 18.18 -13.39
CA ARG A 86 -2.45 19.29 -12.65
C ARG A 86 -3.48 20.11 -11.87
N ALA A 87 -4.67 20.33 -12.44
CA ALA A 87 -5.70 21.12 -11.79
C ALA A 87 -6.29 20.37 -10.60
N HIS A 88 -6.46 19.05 -10.72
CA HIS A 88 -6.91 18.20 -9.64
C HIS A 88 -5.88 18.16 -8.50
N ALA A 89 -4.63 17.86 -8.79
CA ALA A 89 -3.54 17.85 -7.79
C ALA A 89 -3.43 19.19 -7.06
N ASN A 90 -3.55 20.31 -7.78
CA ASN A 90 -3.52 21.63 -7.17
C ASN A 90 -4.71 21.87 -6.22
N ARG A 91 -5.91 21.39 -6.56
CA ARG A 91 -7.07 21.47 -5.63
C ARG A 91 -6.83 20.68 -4.35
N GLN A 92 -6.26 19.49 -4.44
CA GLN A 92 -5.92 18.68 -3.26
C GLN A 92 -4.92 19.42 -2.36
N TRP A 93 -3.88 20.02 -2.92
CA TRP A 93 -2.93 20.85 -2.19
C TRP A 93 -3.58 22.08 -1.55
N ASP A 94 -4.47 22.78 -2.26
CA ASP A 94 -5.18 23.94 -1.73
C ASP A 94 -6.08 23.55 -0.55
N GLU A 95 -6.74 22.41 -0.64
CA GLU A 95 -7.53 21.85 0.46
C GLU A 95 -6.67 21.54 1.68
N PHE A 96 -5.56 20.78 1.49
CA PHE A 96 -4.64 20.44 2.58
C PHE A 96 -4.09 21.70 3.25
N LEU A 97 -3.60 22.68 2.46
CA LEU A 97 -3.05 23.93 2.99
C LEU A 97 -4.12 24.77 3.72
N SER A 98 -5.35 24.79 3.21
CA SER A 98 -6.48 25.43 3.89
C SER A 98 -6.79 24.75 5.23
N LEU A 99 -6.79 23.42 5.24
CA LEU A 99 -7.06 22.65 6.46
C LEU A 99 -5.96 22.86 7.51
N SER A 100 -4.70 22.66 7.16
CA SER A 100 -3.57 22.79 8.07
C SER A 100 -3.37 24.24 8.55
N GLY A 101 -3.58 25.22 7.68
CA GLY A 101 -3.44 26.64 7.98
C GLY A 101 -4.42 27.18 9.02
N ARG A 102 -5.61 26.54 9.19
CA ARG A 102 -6.60 26.93 10.21
C ARG A 102 -6.09 26.84 11.64
N PHE A 103 -5.07 26.03 11.87
CA PHE A 103 -4.52 25.79 13.21
C PHE A 103 -3.44 26.80 13.61
N GLY A 104 -2.92 27.59 12.65
CA GLY A 104 -1.97 28.68 12.91
C GLY A 104 -0.61 28.23 13.44
N MET A 105 -0.28 26.95 13.36
CA MET A 105 1.01 26.38 13.76
C MET A 105 1.93 26.26 12.54
N PRO A 106 3.23 26.59 12.64
CA PRO A 106 4.19 26.27 11.60
C PRO A 106 4.20 24.78 11.31
N PHE A 107 4.15 24.42 10.02
CA PHE A 107 4.05 23.03 9.58
C PHE A 107 5.10 22.74 8.49
N PHE A 108 5.97 21.76 8.73
CA PHE A 108 7.05 21.33 7.86
C PHE A 108 6.66 20.05 7.12
N TYR A 109 6.91 20.01 5.82
CA TYR A 109 6.49 18.94 4.92
C TYR A 109 7.67 18.10 4.44
N VAL A 110 7.54 16.78 4.40
CA VAL A 110 8.29 15.89 3.52
C VAL A 110 7.30 15.25 2.55
N PRO A 111 7.67 14.95 1.30
CA PRO A 111 6.77 14.26 0.40
C PRO A 111 6.66 12.79 0.75
N GLY A 112 5.45 12.24 0.62
CA GLY A 112 5.18 10.81 0.57
C GLY A 112 4.94 10.34 -0.87
N ASN A 113 4.72 9.03 -1.04
CA ASN A 113 4.48 8.47 -2.37
C ASN A 113 3.19 8.99 -3.02
N HIS A 114 2.19 9.38 -2.25
CA HIS A 114 0.99 10.05 -2.75
C HIS A 114 1.31 11.46 -3.25
N ASP A 115 2.15 12.19 -2.55
CA ASP A 115 2.54 13.57 -2.88
C ASP A 115 3.48 13.66 -4.10
N TYR A 116 4.22 12.56 -4.40
CA TYR A 116 5.36 12.56 -5.33
C TYR A 116 5.37 11.36 -6.29
N SER A 117 4.22 10.72 -6.53
CA SER A 117 4.09 9.45 -7.25
C SER A 117 4.51 9.47 -8.72
N ASN A 118 4.62 10.65 -9.33
CA ASN A 118 4.97 10.80 -10.73
C ASN A 118 5.66 12.15 -11.01
N ARG A 119 6.19 12.31 -12.23
CA ARG A 119 6.93 13.52 -12.59
C ARG A 119 6.10 14.79 -12.57
N GLU A 120 4.78 14.70 -12.78
CA GLU A 120 3.91 15.88 -12.74
C GLU A 120 3.70 16.34 -11.30
N LEU A 121 3.46 15.42 -10.37
CA LEU A 121 3.36 15.74 -8.93
C LEU A 121 4.69 16.26 -8.38
N ALA A 122 5.83 15.70 -8.82
CA ALA A 122 7.14 16.23 -8.47
C ALA A 122 7.34 17.69 -8.92
N ARG A 123 6.91 18.04 -10.13
CA ARG A 123 6.95 19.43 -10.62
C ARG A 123 6.02 20.36 -9.83
N ILE A 124 4.80 19.90 -9.51
CA ILE A 124 3.86 20.67 -8.70
C ILE A 124 4.44 20.94 -7.31
N TRP A 125 5.09 19.93 -6.69
CA TRP A 125 5.79 20.10 -5.43
C TRP A 125 6.87 21.21 -5.54
N GLU A 126 7.76 21.10 -6.54
CA GLU A 126 8.85 22.07 -6.73
C GLU A 126 8.33 23.49 -6.95
N GLU A 127 7.25 23.66 -7.70
CA GLU A 127 6.62 24.97 -7.96
C GLU A 127 5.97 25.57 -6.70
N ARG A 128 5.33 24.72 -5.87
CA ARG A 128 4.62 25.17 -4.67
C ARG A 128 5.53 25.39 -3.46
N PHE A 129 6.52 24.50 -3.31
CA PHE A 129 7.32 24.41 -2.08
C PHE A 129 8.82 24.53 -2.33
N GLY A 130 9.29 24.40 -3.56
CA GLY A 130 10.70 24.36 -3.91
C GLY A 130 11.29 22.96 -3.72
N ARG A 131 12.56 22.91 -3.28
CA ARG A 131 13.28 21.65 -3.14
C ARG A 131 12.56 20.69 -2.17
N SER A 132 12.44 19.42 -2.56
CA SER A 132 11.69 18.41 -1.82
C SER A 132 12.44 17.83 -0.60
N TYR A 133 13.73 18.09 -0.48
CA TYR A 133 14.56 17.76 0.68
C TYR A 133 15.32 18.99 1.17
N TYR A 134 15.53 19.10 2.47
CA TYR A 134 16.13 20.28 3.08
C TYR A 134 16.58 20.01 4.52
N SER A 135 17.29 20.94 5.12
CA SER A 135 17.54 20.95 6.53
C SER A 135 17.19 22.29 7.20
N PHE A 136 16.96 22.24 8.50
CA PHE A 136 16.82 23.44 9.31
C PHE A 136 17.33 23.19 10.73
N ARG A 137 17.57 24.26 11.46
CA ARG A 137 18.02 24.23 12.85
C ARG A 137 17.11 25.03 13.75
N ILE A 138 16.96 24.54 14.98
CA ILE A 138 16.38 25.26 16.11
C ILE A 138 17.38 25.15 17.26
N GLY A 139 18.11 26.22 17.52
CA GLY A 139 19.24 26.19 18.45
C GLY A 139 20.30 25.18 18.02
N THR A 140 20.60 24.21 18.86
CA THR A 140 21.55 23.10 18.56
C THR A 140 20.90 21.92 17.85
N ALA A 141 19.59 21.83 17.83
CA ALA A 141 18.87 20.73 17.17
C ALA A 141 18.90 20.87 15.64
N LEU A 142 19.23 19.79 14.95
CA LEU A 142 19.29 19.71 13.50
C LEU A 142 18.16 18.81 12.98
N PHE A 143 17.42 19.30 12.01
CA PHE A 143 16.38 18.53 11.29
C PHE A 143 16.86 18.24 9.86
N LEU A 144 16.85 16.98 9.49
CA LEU A 144 17.13 16.48 8.14
C LEU A 144 15.80 15.98 7.56
N MET A 145 15.25 16.73 6.62
CA MET A 145 13.98 16.45 5.96
C MET A 145 14.26 15.80 4.61
N LEU A 146 14.14 14.47 4.55
CA LEU A 146 14.51 13.67 3.38
C LEU A 146 13.29 13.45 2.47
N ASN A 147 13.53 13.45 1.17
CA ASN A 147 12.61 12.90 0.19
C ASN A 147 13.01 11.45 -0.12
N SER A 148 12.28 10.49 0.44
CA SER A 148 12.46 9.06 0.15
C SER A 148 11.78 8.61 -1.14
N GLU A 149 11.04 9.51 -1.82
CA GLU A 149 10.19 9.24 -2.99
C GLU A 149 10.75 9.85 -4.28
N GLU A 150 12.05 10.20 -4.34
CA GLU A 150 12.63 10.71 -5.59
C GLU A 150 12.58 9.65 -6.69
N LEU A 151 12.08 10.07 -7.86
CA LEU A 151 12.06 9.24 -9.07
C LEU A 151 13.43 9.27 -9.72
N LEU A 152 14.20 8.21 -9.55
CA LEU A 152 15.57 8.10 -10.05
C LEU A 152 15.60 7.81 -11.56
N ASP A 153 16.72 8.13 -12.22
CA ASP A 153 16.88 7.95 -13.67
C ASP A 153 16.81 6.49 -14.12
N ASP A 154 17.12 5.55 -13.23
CA ASP A 154 17.04 4.11 -13.47
C ASP A 154 15.65 3.51 -13.21
N GLY A 155 14.65 4.35 -12.90
CA GLY A 155 13.26 3.97 -12.63
C GLY A 155 12.99 3.48 -11.21
N ARG A 156 13.99 3.46 -10.33
CA ARG A 156 13.78 3.22 -8.89
C ARG A 156 13.25 4.47 -8.19
N VAL A 157 12.69 4.25 -7.02
CA VAL A 157 12.32 5.29 -6.06
C VAL A 157 13.29 5.21 -4.87
N GLY A 158 13.76 6.36 -4.38
CA GLY A 158 14.69 6.40 -3.27
C GLY A 158 15.44 7.73 -3.18
N ILE A 159 16.63 7.73 -2.60
CA ILE A 159 17.47 8.93 -2.42
C ILE A 159 18.44 9.05 -3.58
N SER A 160 18.44 10.21 -4.26
CA SER A 160 19.41 10.51 -5.33
C SER A 160 20.81 10.81 -4.76
N ASP A 161 21.84 10.67 -5.60
CA ASP A 161 23.20 11.08 -5.27
C ASP A 161 23.27 12.56 -4.87
N ARG A 162 22.52 13.42 -5.59
CA ARG A 162 22.44 14.86 -5.30
C ARG A 162 21.89 15.13 -3.90
N GLN A 163 20.87 14.38 -3.47
CA GLN A 163 20.32 14.51 -2.13
C GLN A 163 21.31 14.00 -1.07
N ALA A 164 21.97 12.86 -1.31
CA ALA A 164 22.97 12.32 -0.43
C ALA A 164 24.18 13.26 -0.26
N ASP A 165 24.64 13.89 -1.35
CA ASP A 165 25.73 14.89 -1.32
C ASP A 165 25.33 16.12 -0.50
N TYR A 166 24.10 16.61 -0.67
CA TYR A 166 23.58 17.71 0.13
C TYR A 166 23.62 17.40 1.63
N PHE A 167 23.08 16.25 2.07
CA PHE A 167 23.10 15.90 3.49
C PHE A 167 24.50 15.59 4.01
N SER A 168 25.39 15.09 3.15
CA SER A 168 26.81 14.92 3.49
C SER A 168 27.45 16.27 3.82
N SER A 169 27.19 17.30 3.03
CA SER A 169 27.67 18.66 3.29
C SER A 169 27.09 19.23 4.57
N VAL A 170 25.75 19.13 4.75
CA VAL A 170 25.08 19.59 5.99
C VAL A 170 25.65 18.93 7.23
N LEU A 171 25.90 17.63 7.20
CA LEU A 171 26.43 16.87 8.34
C LEU A 171 27.91 17.16 8.61
N SER A 172 28.71 17.44 7.57
CA SER A 172 30.12 17.82 7.70
C SER A 172 30.30 19.22 8.32
N GLU A 173 29.40 20.14 8.00
CA GLU A 173 29.39 21.51 8.54
C GLU A 173 28.73 21.60 9.92
N ALA A 174 27.93 20.60 10.28
CA ALA A 174 27.20 20.55 11.54
C ALA A 174 28.13 20.17 12.69
N ALA A 175 28.94 21.10 13.17
CA ALA A 175 29.65 20.95 14.44
C ALA A 175 28.66 21.05 15.60
N GLY A 176 28.64 20.08 16.52
CA GLY A 176 27.87 20.15 17.75
C GLY A 176 27.26 18.82 18.19
N GLU A 177 26.95 18.74 19.50
CA GLU A 177 26.38 17.54 20.16
C GLU A 177 24.84 17.60 20.29
N GLY A 178 24.17 18.54 19.62
CA GLY A 178 22.72 18.68 19.68
C GLY A 178 21.96 17.50 19.04
N PRO A 179 20.67 17.33 19.37
CA PRO A 179 19.86 16.26 18.78
C PRO A 179 19.72 16.42 17.27
N VAL A 180 19.69 15.29 16.55
CA VAL A 180 19.46 15.24 15.12
C VAL A 180 18.15 14.47 14.87
N PHE A 181 17.24 15.09 14.16
CA PHE A 181 15.96 14.50 13.77
C PHE A 181 15.97 14.23 12.26
N VAL A 182 15.82 12.96 11.88
CA VAL A 182 15.72 12.54 10.49
C VAL A 182 14.25 12.23 10.21
N VAL A 183 13.67 12.89 9.21
CA VAL A 183 12.27 12.74 8.83
C VAL A 183 12.20 12.33 7.37
N MET A 184 11.49 11.24 7.08
CA MET A 184 11.26 10.72 5.73
C MET A 184 9.89 10.07 5.67
N HIS A 185 9.41 9.75 4.48
CA HIS A 185 8.16 9.01 4.33
C HIS A 185 8.40 7.50 4.36
N SER A 186 8.93 6.92 3.28
CA SER A 186 9.25 5.49 3.25
C SER A 186 10.35 5.15 4.25
N PRO A 187 10.18 4.10 5.09
CA PRO A 187 11.13 3.73 6.13
C PRO A 187 12.36 3.01 5.53
N LEU A 188 13.26 3.75 4.87
CA LEU A 188 14.46 3.20 4.22
C LEU A 188 15.39 2.46 5.20
N TRP A 189 15.24 2.70 6.50
CA TRP A 189 15.97 2.01 7.56
C TRP A 189 15.48 0.57 7.86
N PHE A 190 14.35 0.13 7.27
CA PHE A 190 13.85 -1.25 7.39
C PHE A 190 14.76 -2.25 6.67
N SER A 191 15.48 -1.79 5.65
CA SER A 191 16.38 -2.62 4.86
C SER A 191 17.60 -1.82 4.46
N ASP A 192 18.66 -2.51 4.07
CA ASP A 192 19.88 -1.88 3.55
C ASP A 192 19.83 -1.70 2.02
N SER A 193 18.64 -1.60 1.42
CA SER A 193 18.45 -1.59 -0.04
C SER A 193 18.80 -0.25 -0.70
N ASP A 194 18.66 0.88 0.02
CA ASP A 194 19.02 2.20 -0.51
C ASP A 194 20.46 2.58 -0.15
N PRO A 195 21.41 2.61 -1.11
CA PRO A 195 22.80 2.89 -0.84
C PRO A 195 23.06 4.34 -0.39
N ASN A 196 22.25 5.28 -0.85
CA ASN A 196 22.38 6.69 -0.51
C ASN A 196 21.85 7.00 0.89
N TYR A 197 20.75 6.35 1.30
CA TYR A 197 20.32 6.41 2.69
C TYR A 197 21.38 5.83 3.62
N ARG A 198 21.97 4.68 3.30
CA ARG A 198 23.08 4.11 4.09
C ARG A 198 24.27 5.05 4.21
N ARG A 199 24.60 5.79 3.13
CA ARG A 199 25.67 6.79 3.17
C ARG A 199 25.35 7.90 4.20
N ILE A 200 24.11 8.41 4.24
CA ILE A 200 23.67 9.39 5.24
C ILE A 200 23.72 8.78 6.65
N GLU A 201 23.21 7.56 6.81
CA GLU A 201 23.21 6.83 8.08
C GLU A 201 24.63 6.65 8.64
N GLN A 202 25.61 6.29 7.79
CA GLN A 202 27.01 6.17 8.20
C GLN A 202 27.61 7.49 8.71
N LEU A 203 27.25 8.63 8.11
CA LEU A 203 27.70 9.96 8.57
C LEU A 203 27.06 10.36 9.90
N LEU A 204 25.95 9.75 10.27
CA LEU A 204 25.30 9.96 11.56
C LEU A 204 25.88 9.08 12.67
N LEU A 205 26.59 7.97 12.37
CA LEU A 205 27.12 7.04 13.39
C LEU A 205 27.92 7.68 14.53
N PRO A 206 28.72 8.75 14.31
CA PRO A 206 29.43 9.41 15.41
C PRO A 206 28.52 10.16 16.39
N ARG A 207 27.24 10.37 16.04
CA ARG A 207 26.31 11.14 16.85
C ARG A 207 25.53 10.27 17.82
N ARG A 208 25.33 10.75 19.04
CA ARG A 208 24.68 9.98 20.12
C ARG A 208 23.18 10.21 20.23
N ASN A 209 22.71 11.36 19.81
CA ASN A 209 21.31 11.78 19.99
C ASN A 209 20.66 11.97 18.63
N VAL A 210 20.35 10.84 17.95
CA VAL A 210 19.65 10.80 16.65
C VAL A 210 18.28 10.16 16.84
N MET A 211 17.26 10.68 16.21
CA MET A 211 15.93 10.08 16.12
C MET A 211 15.46 10.06 14.67
N VAL A 212 14.81 8.99 14.26
CA VAL A 212 14.32 8.80 12.92
C VAL A 212 12.81 8.62 12.92
N PHE A 213 12.11 9.36 12.08
CA PHE A 213 10.67 9.31 11.90
C PHE A 213 10.33 8.98 10.45
N SER A 214 9.39 8.05 10.26
CA SER A 214 8.88 7.64 8.96
C SER A 214 7.40 7.26 9.03
N GLY A 215 6.73 7.04 7.89
CA GLY A 215 5.33 6.65 7.76
C GLY A 215 5.14 5.51 6.76
N HIS A 216 4.28 5.70 5.74
CA HIS A 216 4.09 4.84 4.57
C HIS A 216 3.38 3.51 4.82
N THR A 217 3.75 2.79 5.86
CA THR A 217 3.22 1.42 6.07
C THR A 217 1.84 1.39 6.73
N HIS A 218 1.34 2.55 7.14
CA HIS A 218 0.10 2.71 7.93
C HIS A 218 0.05 1.81 9.17
N ARG A 219 1.24 1.42 9.69
CA ARG A 219 1.41 0.63 10.91
C ARG A 219 2.52 1.20 11.77
N TYR A 220 2.22 1.38 13.05
CA TYR A 220 3.20 1.82 14.03
C TYR A 220 4.26 0.74 14.26
N TYR A 221 5.50 1.15 14.29
CA TYR A 221 6.63 0.31 14.64
C TYR A 221 7.74 1.15 15.29
N HIS A 222 8.35 0.61 16.34
CA HIS A 222 9.49 1.21 17.02
C HIS A 222 10.66 0.23 17.05
N ALA A 223 11.86 0.73 16.75
CA ALA A 223 13.11 -0.02 16.85
C ALA A 223 14.25 0.86 17.37
N ASP A 224 15.25 0.20 17.95
CA ASP A 224 16.55 0.79 18.20
C ASP A 224 17.55 0.25 17.16
N LYS A 225 18.08 1.12 16.30
CA LYS A 225 19.12 0.79 15.35
C LYS A 225 20.31 1.75 15.59
N HIS A 226 21.50 1.25 15.73
CA HIS A 226 22.71 2.03 16.10
C HIS A 226 22.63 2.75 17.46
N GLY A 227 21.72 2.33 18.35
CA GLY A 227 21.44 3.01 19.61
C GLY A 227 20.56 4.27 19.45
N TRP A 228 19.87 4.41 18.32
CA TRP A 228 18.95 5.49 18.03
C TRP A 228 17.52 4.96 17.93
N PRO A 229 16.54 5.66 18.56
CA PRO A 229 15.15 5.31 18.37
C PRO A 229 14.67 5.65 16.95
N HIS A 230 14.03 4.68 16.32
CA HIS A 230 13.37 4.80 15.03
C HIS A 230 11.87 4.60 15.23
N TYR A 231 11.07 5.51 14.74
CA TYR A 231 9.61 5.46 14.81
C TYR A 231 9.05 5.44 13.40
N ASN A 232 8.37 4.36 13.05
CA ASN A 232 7.49 4.34 11.89
C ASN A 232 6.08 4.65 12.39
N LEU A 233 5.49 5.74 11.93
CA LEU A 233 4.16 6.15 12.33
C LEU A 233 3.13 5.33 11.56
N ALA A 234 1.96 5.10 12.17
CA ALA A 234 0.85 4.45 11.52
C ALA A 234 0.12 5.43 10.59
N THR A 235 -0.93 6.07 11.08
CA THR A 235 -1.74 6.96 10.25
C THR A 235 -2.40 8.02 11.13
N MET A 236 -2.76 9.14 10.51
CA MET A 236 -3.65 10.15 11.09
C MET A 236 -4.77 10.46 10.08
N GLY A 237 -5.36 9.39 9.52
CA GLY A 237 -6.46 9.48 8.55
C GLY A 237 -6.31 8.61 7.31
N GLY A 238 -5.11 8.15 6.96
CA GLY A 238 -4.89 7.22 5.86
C GLY A 238 -5.57 5.86 6.07
N ASP A 239 -5.71 5.04 5.02
CA ASP A 239 -6.36 3.73 5.11
C ASP A 239 -5.70 2.83 6.15
N SER A 240 -6.51 2.18 6.94
CA SER A 240 -6.07 1.19 7.91
C SER A 240 -7.22 0.29 8.32
N ARG A 241 -6.96 -1.00 8.49
CA ARG A 241 -7.95 -1.95 9.02
C ARG A 241 -8.29 -1.68 10.50
N MET A 242 -7.58 -0.78 11.18
CA MET A 242 -7.83 -0.33 12.55
C MET A 242 -7.94 -1.49 13.55
N ARG A 243 -7.12 -2.54 13.39
CA ARG A 243 -7.15 -3.74 14.26
C ARG A 243 -6.60 -3.49 15.67
N GLY A 244 -6.10 -2.30 15.91
CA GLY A 244 -5.71 -1.83 17.24
C GLY A 244 -4.21 -1.81 17.53
N ILE A 245 -3.89 -1.45 18.77
CA ILE A 245 -2.53 -1.12 19.21
C ILE A 245 -1.56 -2.28 19.03
N SER A 246 -1.97 -3.52 19.34
CA SER A 246 -1.11 -4.70 19.22
C SER A 246 -0.75 -5.06 17.77
N MET A 247 -1.52 -4.56 16.79
CA MET A 247 -1.25 -4.68 15.36
C MET A 247 -0.54 -3.47 14.77
N GLY A 248 -0.31 -2.43 15.58
CA GLY A 248 0.23 -1.16 15.12
C GLY A 248 -0.74 -0.33 14.28
N GLU A 249 -2.03 -0.65 14.27
CA GLU A 249 -3.04 -0.03 13.41
C GLU A 249 -3.98 0.84 14.22
N PHE A 250 -3.64 2.11 14.33
CA PHE A 250 -4.39 3.13 15.07
C PHE A 250 -4.01 4.53 14.58
N ASP A 251 -4.92 5.48 14.71
CA ASP A 251 -4.65 6.89 14.40
C ASP A 251 -3.89 7.57 15.53
N HIS A 252 -2.76 8.20 15.21
CA HIS A 252 -1.90 8.81 16.20
C HIS A 252 -0.97 9.87 15.62
N PHE A 253 -0.28 10.53 16.53
CA PHE A 253 0.84 11.42 16.29
C PHE A 253 1.86 11.30 17.44
N LEU A 254 3.07 11.78 17.23
CA LEU A 254 4.04 11.88 18.30
C LEU A 254 4.15 13.33 18.81
N ILE A 255 4.37 13.46 20.11
CA ILE A 255 4.80 14.72 20.74
C ILE A 255 6.24 14.54 21.20
N VAL A 256 7.10 15.42 20.74
CA VAL A 256 8.53 15.43 21.05
C VAL A 256 8.87 16.69 21.83
N ASP A 257 9.36 16.51 23.05
CA ASP A 257 9.84 17.57 23.92
C ASP A 257 11.37 17.62 23.85
N VAL A 258 11.95 18.78 23.53
CA VAL A 258 13.39 19.01 23.55
C VAL A 258 13.69 19.97 24.67
N ARG A 259 14.39 19.52 25.73
CA ARG A 259 14.70 20.30 26.91
C ARG A 259 16.17 20.16 27.26
N ARG A 260 16.91 21.27 27.21
CA ARG A 260 18.35 21.29 27.50
C ARG A 260 19.16 20.26 26.72
N GLY A 261 18.73 19.96 25.49
CA GLY A 261 19.34 18.93 24.61
C GLY A 261 18.87 17.49 24.87
N GLU A 262 18.12 17.24 25.92
CA GLU A 262 17.45 15.94 26.13
C GLU A 262 16.14 15.89 25.34
N VAL A 263 15.80 14.70 24.84
CA VAL A 263 14.61 14.48 24.00
C VAL A 263 13.69 13.46 24.65
N GLY A 264 12.45 13.87 24.88
CA GLY A 264 11.37 12.99 25.32
C GLY A 264 10.33 12.81 24.24
N VAL A 265 9.86 11.58 24.01
CA VAL A 265 8.84 11.25 23.01
C VAL A 265 7.60 10.68 23.69
N ARG A 266 6.43 11.09 23.24
CA ARG A 266 5.14 10.52 23.65
C ARG A 266 4.33 10.17 22.40
N ASN A 267 3.78 8.97 22.39
CA ASN A 267 2.89 8.50 21.34
C ASN A 267 1.44 8.72 21.82
N ILE A 268 0.68 9.50 21.07
CA ILE A 268 -0.67 9.92 21.43
C ILE A 268 -1.65 9.54 20.32
N SER A 269 -2.66 8.76 20.64
CA SER A 269 -3.75 8.49 19.68
C SER A 269 -4.63 9.73 19.47
N VAL A 270 -5.30 9.81 18.31
CA VAL A 270 -6.22 10.92 17.99
C VAL A 270 -7.34 11.05 19.00
N ASP A 271 -7.76 9.98 19.67
CA ASP A 271 -8.72 10.00 20.78
C ASP A 271 -8.12 10.43 22.13
N GLY A 272 -6.81 10.70 22.19
CA GLY A 272 -6.12 11.29 23.35
C GLY A 272 -5.49 10.28 24.31
N ARG A 273 -5.48 8.98 23.99
CA ARG A 273 -4.79 7.97 24.82
C ARG A 273 -3.29 8.02 24.59
N VAL A 274 -2.52 7.82 25.67
CA VAL A 274 -1.07 7.60 25.58
C VAL A 274 -0.82 6.14 25.19
N ILE A 275 -0.12 5.95 24.11
CA ILE A 275 0.25 4.62 23.58
C ILE A 275 1.69 4.31 24.01
N PRO A 276 1.99 3.10 24.51
CA PRO A 276 3.37 2.69 24.78
C PRO A 276 4.24 2.79 23.52
N LEU A 277 5.45 3.33 23.65
CA LEU A 277 6.38 3.43 22.52
C LEU A 277 6.82 2.06 22.02
N ASP A 278 6.81 1.05 22.87
CA ASP A 278 7.11 -0.36 22.53
C ASP A 278 5.85 -1.16 22.16
N ALA A 279 4.75 -0.51 21.78
CA ALA A 279 3.49 -1.17 21.43
C ALA A 279 3.67 -2.21 20.31
N VAL A 280 4.47 -1.90 19.29
CA VAL A 280 5.02 -2.83 18.30
C VAL A 280 6.52 -2.57 18.23
N ASP A 281 7.30 -3.49 18.76
CA ASP A 281 8.76 -3.44 18.85
C ASP A 281 9.43 -4.34 17.80
N GLU A 282 10.76 -4.38 17.80
CA GLU A 282 11.53 -5.17 16.84
C GLU A 282 11.23 -6.68 16.89
N ARG A 283 10.92 -7.23 18.07
CA ARG A 283 10.56 -8.64 18.22
C ARG A 283 9.19 -8.97 17.65
N SER A 284 8.28 -8.02 17.71
CA SER A 284 6.90 -8.17 17.20
C SER A 284 6.76 -7.79 15.72
N ARG A 285 7.73 -7.10 15.11
CA ARG A 285 7.64 -6.62 13.71
C ARG A 285 7.28 -7.72 12.72
N ILE A 286 8.06 -8.81 12.69
CA ILE A 286 7.82 -9.92 11.76
C ILE A 286 6.49 -10.60 12.06
N PRO A 287 6.18 -11.04 13.29
CA PRO A 287 4.89 -11.63 13.63
C PRO A 287 3.69 -10.74 13.30
N VAL A 288 3.74 -9.46 13.66
CA VAL A 288 2.67 -8.50 13.36
C VAL A 288 2.53 -8.29 11.84
N GLY A 289 3.65 -8.11 11.14
CA GLY A 289 3.67 -7.97 9.68
C GLY A 289 3.06 -9.19 8.98
N GLN A 290 3.36 -10.40 9.45
CA GLN A 290 2.79 -11.64 8.94
C GLN A 290 1.27 -11.71 9.12
N LEU A 291 0.80 -11.43 10.33
CA LEU A 291 -0.64 -11.41 10.61
C LEU A 291 -1.34 -10.33 9.77
N ALA A 292 -0.72 -9.17 9.64
CA ALA A 292 -1.28 -8.05 8.90
C ALA A 292 -1.36 -8.29 7.39
N GLY A 293 -0.31 -8.89 6.81
CA GLY A 293 -0.25 -9.22 5.38
C GLY A 293 -1.00 -10.49 5.01
N GLU A 294 -1.49 -11.26 6.00
CA GLU A 294 -2.24 -12.50 5.78
C GLU A 294 -1.50 -13.55 4.93
N GLN A 295 -0.18 -13.42 4.79
CA GLN A 295 0.65 -14.33 3.99
C GLN A 295 0.92 -15.68 4.69
N TRP A 296 0.58 -15.77 5.95
CA TRP A 296 0.71 -16.99 6.75
C TRP A 296 -0.34 -18.06 6.42
N LEU A 297 -1.41 -17.71 5.68
CA LEU A 297 -2.47 -18.62 5.23
C LEU A 297 -2.56 -18.56 3.71
N GLN A 298 -2.39 -19.73 3.10
CA GLN A 298 -2.67 -19.95 1.69
C GLN A 298 -3.67 -21.09 1.54
N VAL A 299 -4.64 -20.94 0.64
CA VAL A 299 -5.59 -21.99 0.26
C VAL A 299 -5.22 -22.44 -1.15
N ILE A 300 -4.89 -23.71 -1.32
CA ILE A 300 -4.49 -24.24 -2.61
C ILE A 300 -5.73 -24.38 -3.51
N PRO A 301 -5.69 -23.94 -4.77
CA PRO A 301 -6.80 -24.10 -5.71
C PRO A 301 -7.20 -25.54 -5.93
N SER A 302 -8.49 -25.78 -6.16
CA SER A 302 -9.03 -27.08 -6.55
C SER A 302 -9.52 -27.04 -7.99
N VAL A 303 -9.02 -27.93 -8.83
CA VAL A 303 -9.51 -28.10 -10.20
C VAL A 303 -10.07 -29.51 -10.37
N SER A 304 -11.34 -29.61 -10.73
CA SER A 304 -12.02 -30.87 -10.99
C SER A 304 -11.96 -31.26 -12.46
N GLY A 305 -11.82 -32.55 -12.77
CA GLY A 305 -12.02 -33.08 -14.09
C GLY A 305 -13.51 -33.11 -14.54
N GLU A 306 -14.44 -32.89 -13.61
CA GLU A 306 -15.88 -32.92 -13.84
C GLU A 306 -16.51 -31.57 -13.47
N GLU A 307 -17.53 -31.15 -14.24
CA GLU A 307 -18.27 -29.91 -14.00
C GLU A 307 -19.19 -29.99 -12.76
N THR A 308 -19.54 -31.21 -12.31
CA THR A 308 -20.36 -31.44 -11.11
C THR A 308 -19.65 -32.36 -10.15
N VAL A 309 -19.65 -32.01 -8.86
CA VAL A 309 -18.91 -32.72 -7.82
C VAL A 309 -19.75 -33.03 -6.59
N GLY A 310 -19.48 -34.17 -5.94
CA GLY A 310 -20.02 -34.53 -4.62
C GLY A 310 -19.12 -34.06 -3.47
N SER A 311 -17.87 -33.72 -3.76
CA SER A 311 -16.95 -33.15 -2.80
C SER A 311 -15.83 -32.38 -3.49
N LEU A 312 -15.25 -31.40 -2.77
CA LEU A 312 -14.06 -30.65 -3.14
C LEU A 312 -13.01 -30.79 -2.04
N GLY A 313 -11.74 -30.86 -2.42
CA GLY A 313 -10.63 -30.89 -1.47
C GLY A 313 -9.59 -29.83 -1.81
N THR A 314 -8.94 -29.28 -0.78
CA THR A 314 -7.82 -28.37 -0.87
C THR A 314 -6.83 -28.64 0.24
N ASP A 315 -5.64 -28.09 0.11
CA ASP A 315 -4.66 -27.99 1.18
C ASP A 315 -4.59 -26.55 1.68
N LEU A 316 -4.62 -26.39 2.99
CA LEU A 316 -4.30 -25.12 3.66
C LEU A 316 -2.81 -25.15 3.98
N VAL A 317 -2.04 -24.25 3.40
CA VAL A 317 -0.63 -24.09 3.73
C VAL A 317 -0.48 -22.96 4.74
N LEU A 318 0.04 -23.32 5.92
CA LEU A 318 0.33 -22.41 7.01
C LEU A 318 1.83 -22.17 7.05
N THR A 319 2.26 -20.91 6.91
CA THR A 319 3.69 -20.54 6.87
C THR A 319 4.02 -19.56 7.99
N ASN A 320 5.08 -19.86 8.73
CA ASN A 320 5.55 -19.03 9.83
C ASN A 320 7.03 -18.65 9.63
N PRO A 321 7.36 -17.52 9.00
CA PRO A 321 8.73 -17.07 8.82
C PRO A 321 9.34 -16.39 10.06
N SER A 322 8.55 -16.18 11.14
CA SER A 322 9.08 -15.64 12.38
C SER A 322 9.80 -16.73 13.19
N ASP A 323 10.57 -16.34 14.20
CA ASP A 323 11.20 -17.23 15.18
C ASP A 323 10.25 -17.63 16.33
N VAL A 324 9.08 -16.98 16.43
CA VAL A 324 8.07 -17.23 17.46
C VAL A 324 7.02 -18.20 16.90
N PRO A 325 6.59 -19.24 17.67
CA PRO A 325 5.54 -20.15 17.20
C PRO A 325 4.22 -19.45 16.86
N LEU A 326 3.65 -19.79 15.70
CA LEU A 326 2.34 -19.34 15.22
C LEU A 326 1.28 -20.37 15.57
N ARG A 327 0.30 -19.99 16.37
CA ARG A 327 -0.87 -20.83 16.64
C ARG A 327 -2.02 -20.44 15.72
N VAL A 328 -2.49 -21.39 14.91
CA VAL A 328 -3.59 -21.20 13.96
C VAL A 328 -4.79 -22.02 14.40
N SER A 329 -5.97 -21.42 14.38
CA SER A 329 -7.25 -22.11 14.58
C SER A 329 -8.21 -21.85 13.43
N PHE A 330 -8.95 -22.88 13.07
CA PHE A 330 -10.03 -22.87 12.09
C PHE A 330 -11.28 -23.46 12.75
N GLU A 331 -12.41 -22.85 12.47
CA GLU A 331 -13.73 -23.35 12.79
C GLU A 331 -14.59 -23.20 11.52
N ALA A 332 -15.15 -24.31 11.06
CA ALA A 332 -15.90 -24.34 9.83
C ALA A 332 -17.19 -23.52 9.96
N PRO A 333 -17.48 -22.61 9.03
CA PRO A 333 -18.78 -21.96 8.98
C PRO A 333 -19.87 -22.97 8.60
N ALA A 334 -21.13 -22.65 8.92
CA ALA A 334 -22.26 -23.40 8.42
C ALA A 334 -22.29 -23.35 6.89
N LEU A 335 -22.43 -24.51 6.26
CA LEU A 335 -22.49 -24.63 4.80
C LEU A 335 -23.82 -25.27 4.40
N PRO A 336 -24.77 -24.53 3.81
CA PRO A 336 -26.04 -25.09 3.37
C PRO A 336 -25.84 -26.22 2.33
N GLY A 337 -26.33 -27.42 2.64
CA GLY A 337 -26.24 -28.56 1.73
C GLY A 337 -24.85 -29.20 1.65
N GLY A 338 -24.04 -29.05 2.71
CA GLY A 338 -22.73 -29.67 2.81
C GLY A 338 -22.08 -29.48 4.18
N ARG A 339 -20.86 -30.01 4.34
CA ARG A 339 -20.05 -29.88 5.54
C ARG A 339 -18.57 -29.84 5.22
N PHE A 340 -17.80 -29.19 6.07
CA PHE A 340 -16.34 -29.23 6.05
C PHE A 340 -15.80 -30.45 6.82
N GLU A 341 -14.72 -31.03 6.32
CA GLU A 341 -13.94 -32.08 6.97
C GLU A 341 -12.44 -31.73 6.93
N PRO A 342 -11.79 -31.45 8.09
CA PRO A 342 -12.37 -31.40 9.43
C PRO A 342 -13.28 -30.18 9.65
N SER A 343 -14.21 -30.28 10.59
CA SER A 343 -15.08 -29.17 11.00
C SER A 343 -14.36 -28.10 11.83
N GLY A 344 -13.12 -28.36 12.23
CA GLY A 344 -12.26 -27.43 12.94
C GLY A 344 -10.92 -28.04 13.32
N PHE A 345 -9.93 -27.19 13.54
CA PHE A 345 -8.62 -27.60 14.04
C PHE A 345 -7.93 -26.48 14.82
N THR A 346 -6.91 -26.85 15.59
CA THR A 346 -5.90 -25.95 16.09
C THR A 346 -4.53 -26.55 15.79
N ARG A 347 -3.62 -25.75 15.24
CA ARG A 347 -2.25 -26.13 14.88
C ARG A 347 -1.27 -25.12 15.45
N GLU A 348 -0.08 -25.57 15.80
CA GLU A 348 1.06 -24.75 16.15
C GLU A 348 2.15 -24.96 15.08
N VAL A 349 2.55 -23.90 14.41
CA VAL A 349 3.59 -23.89 13.37
C VAL A 349 4.84 -23.28 13.99
N GLY A 350 5.89 -24.08 14.10
CA GLY A 350 7.18 -23.63 14.66
C GLY A 350 7.80 -22.49 13.85
N GLY A 351 8.76 -21.80 14.48
CA GLY A 351 9.50 -20.73 13.81
C GLY A 351 10.25 -21.23 12.57
N GLY A 352 10.18 -20.47 11.45
CA GLY A 352 10.78 -20.82 10.17
C GLY A 352 10.17 -22.03 9.46
N CYS A 353 9.01 -22.53 9.93
CA CYS A 353 8.37 -23.75 9.42
C CYS A 353 7.11 -23.46 8.63
N SER A 354 6.68 -24.47 7.87
CA SER A 354 5.36 -24.54 7.25
C SER A 354 4.66 -25.85 7.63
N ASP A 355 3.33 -25.84 7.66
CA ASP A 355 2.50 -27.03 7.85
C ASP A 355 1.39 -27.03 6.80
N THR A 356 0.94 -28.22 6.41
CA THR A 356 -0.11 -28.39 5.40
C THR A 356 -1.25 -29.19 5.99
N ILE A 357 -2.47 -28.66 5.91
CA ILE A 357 -3.67 -29.26 6.48
C ILE A 357 -4.67 -29.51 5.36
N PRO A 358 -5.02 -30.78 5.06
CA PRO A 358 -6.05 -31.07 4.10
C PRO A 358 -7.42 -30.61 4.63
N LEU A 359 -8.17 -29.93 3.75
CA LEU A 359 -9.53 -29.49 4.00
C LEU A 359 -10.42 -29.98 2.87
N LYS A 360 -11.58 -30.54 3.21
CA LYS A 360 -12.54 -31.05 2.24
C LYS A 360 -13.93 -30.50 2.54
N ILE A 361 -14.70 -30.22 1.48
CA ILE A 361 -16.15 -30.04 1.55
C ILE A 361 -16.80 -31.30 0.99
N VAL A 362 -17.79 -31.83 1.69
CA VAL A 362 -18.66 -32.90 1.23
C VAL A 362 -20.06 -32.33 1.10
N PHE A 363 -20.61 -32.39 -0.13
CA PHE A 363 -21.96 -31.92 -0.43
C PHE A 363 -23.00 -33.04 -0.21
N ASP A 364 -24.19 -32.67 0.25
CA ASP A 364 -25.31 -33.62 0.44
C ASP A 364 -25.83 -34.12 -0.92
N THR A 365 -25.70 -33.30 -1.96
CA THR A 365 -25.99 -33.65 -3.36
C THR A 365 -24.89 -33.10 -4.28
N ARG A 366 -24.69 -33.70 -5.46
CA ARG A 366 -23.73 -33.18 -6.43
C ARG A 366 -24.09 -31.73 -6.80
N ARG A 367 -23.07 -30.88 -6.88
CA ARG A 367 -23.17 -29.46 -7.22
C ARG A 367 -22.38 -29.13 -8.48
N ALA A 368 -22.90 -28.25 -9.32
CA ALA A 368 -22.13 -27.69 -10.44
C ALA A 368 -21.11 -26.68 -9.89
N ILE A 369 -19.86 -26.78 -10.29
CA ILE A 369 -18.77 -25.90 -9.79
C ILE A 369 -19.05 -24.45 -10.15
N ASP A 370 -19.52 -24.17 -11.35
CA ASP A 370 -19.82 -22.81 -11.81
C ASP A 370 -21.03 -22.16 -11.08
N SER A 371 -21.77 -22.94 -10.27
CA SER A 371 -22.90 -22.45 -9.46
C SER A 371 -22.62 -22.43 -7.95
N LEU A 372 -21.38 -22.65 -7.54
CA LEU A 372 -21.00 -22.57 -6.14
C LEU A 372 -20.82 -21.11 -5.73
N ASP A 373 -21.43 -20.76 -4.61
CA ASP A 373 -21.10 -19.48 -3.95
C ASP A 373 -19.61 -19.44 -3.58
N PRO A 374 -19.00 -18.25 -3.49
CA PRO A 374 -17.62 -18.10 -3.07
C PRO A 374 -17.36 -18.73 -1.69
N ILE A 375 -16.41 -19.67 -1.64
CA ILE A 375 -16.03 -20.35 -0.41
C ILE A 375 -14.88 -19.56 0.23
N ILE A 376 -15.14 -18.96 1.40
CA ILE A 376 -14.13 -18.25 2.16
C ILE A 376 -13.66 -19.11 3.34
N VAL A 377 -12.39 -19.44 3.36
CA VAL A 377 -11.73 -20.13 4.48
C VAL A 377 -11.13 -19.08 5.41
N THR A 378 -11.68 -18.96 6.62
CA THR A 378 -11.20 -18.00 7.61
C THR A 378 -10.47 -18.71 8.73
N CYS A 379 -9.21 -18.41 8.92
CA CYS A 379 -8.39 -18.89 10.03
C CYS A 379 -8.00 -17.73 10.95
N ARG A 380 -7.79 -18.04 12.24
CA ARG A 380 -7.28 -17.08 13.22
C ARG A 380 -5.85 -17.45 13.60
N GLY A 381 -4.90 -16.56 13.25
CA GLY A 381 -3.50 -16.66 13.64
C GLY A 381 -3.23 -15.90 14.94
N ARG A 382 -2.34 -16.44 15.80
CA ARG A 382 -1.93 -15.85 17.08
C ARG A 382 -0.45 -16.08 17.33
N TYR A 383 0.22 -15.01 17.76
CA TYR A 383 1.56 -15.07 18.35
C TYR A 383 1.51 -14.67 19.83
N ARG A 384 2.41 -15.23 20.64
CA ARG A 384 2.63 -14.79 22.01
C ARG A 384 4.06 -14.26 22.15
N ILE A 385 4.21 -12.93 22.22
CA ILE A 385 5.49 -12.24 22.17
C ILE A 385 5.66 -11.47 23.47
N SER A 386 6.74 -11.75 24.21
CA SER A 386 7.04 -11.07 25.49
C SER A 386 5.84 -11.04 26.46
N GLY A 387 5.04 -12.12 26.49
CA GLY A 387 3.85 -12.24 27.35
C GLY A 387 2.58 -11.56 26.79
N ARG A 388 2.66 -10.82 25.70
CA ARG A 388 1.51 -10.21 25.01
C ARG A 388 0.98 -11.15 23.92
N GLU A 389 -0.33 -11.19 23.71
CA GLU A 389 -0.95 -11.90 22.59
C GLU A 389 -1.21 -10.90 21.45
N VAL A 390 -0.78 -11.27 20.24
CA VAL A 390 -1.11 -10.58 19.00
C VAL A 390 -1.87 -11.55 18.12
N ALA A 391 -3.02 -11.17 17.63
CA ALA A 391 -3.88 -12.05 16.85
C ALA A 391 -4.60 -11.31 15.73
N ALA A 392 -4.77 -11.99 14.60
CA ALA A 392 -5.63 -11.52 13.50
C ALA A 392 -6.27 -12.72 12.80
N SER A 393 -7.40 -12.47 12.16
CA SER A 393 -8.03 -13.43 11.25
C SER A 393 -7.60 -13.13 9.82
N ALA A 394 -7.39 -14.17 9.03
CA ALA A 394 -7.21 -14.11 7.59
C ALA A 394 -8.33 -14.89 6.91
N GLY A 395 -9.02 -14.26 5.96
CA GLY A 395 -10.00 -14.89 5.11
C GLY A 395 -9.43 -15.05 3.70
N LYS A 396 -9.36 -16.27 3.19
CA LYS A 396 -8.89 -16.55 1.84
C LYS A 396 -10.00 -17.21 1.03
N ARG A 397 -10.26 -16.68 -0.16
CA ARG A 397 -11.17 -17.31 -1.09
C ARG A 397 -10.56 -18.62 -1.57
N TRP A 398 -11.27 -19.72 -1.38
CA TRP A 398 -10.89 -21.02 -1.95
C TRP A 398 -11.29 -21.03 -3.42
N PHE A 399 -10.31 -20.90 -4.28
CA PHE A 399 -10.53 -20.97 -5.71
C PHE A 399 -10.88 -22.39 -6.13
N THR A 400 -12.04 -22.54 -6.78
CA THR A 400 -12.52 -23.79 -7.35
C THR A 400 -12.74 -23.61 -8.85
N ASP A 401 -12.32 -24.60 -9.64
CA ASP A 401 -12.50 -24.59 -11.08
C ASP A 401 -12.73 -26.01 -11.60
N CYS A 402 -13.11 -26.13 -12.89
CA CYS A 402 -13.27 -27.40 -13.56
C CYS A 402 -12.79 -27.33 -15.01
N ILE A 403 -12.53 -28.50 -15.58
CA ILE A 403 -12.31 -28.65 -17.03
C ILE A 403 -13.67 -28.59 -17.70
N ARG A 404 -13.82 -27.72 -18.71
CA ARG A 404 -15.06 -27.49 -19.45
C ARG A 404 -14.93 -27.96 -20.88
N THR A 405 -16.05 -28.31 -21.49
CA THR A 405 -16.10 -28.61 -22.90
C THR A 405 -16.41 -27.37 -23.73
N CYS A 406 -15.58 -27.10 -24.75
CA CYS A 406 -15.83 -26.09 -25.77
C CYS A 406 -16.52 -26.75 -26.99
N GLY A 407 -17.85 -26.64 -27.04
CA GLY A 407 -18.68 -27.25 -28.09
C GLY A 407 -19.15 -26.25 -29.14
N GLU A 408 -19.97 -26.73 -30.10
CA GLU A 408 -20.55 -25.88 -31.15
C GLU A 408 -21.58 -24.88 -30.63
N LYS A 409 -22.30 -25.23 -29.56
CA LYS A 409 -23.25 -24.32 -28.93
C LYS A 409 -22.53 -23.34 -28.01
N PRO A 410 -22.76 -22.02 -28.15
CA PRO A 410 -22.19 -21.05 -27.25
C PRO A 410 -22.60 -21.33 -25.80
N ARG A 411 -21.62 -21.32 -24.90
CA ARG A 411 -21.85 -21.24 -23.45
C ARG A 411 -21.45 -19.83 -22.99
N VAL A 412 -22.23 -19.28 -22.07
CA VAL A 412 -22.02 -17.92 -21.56
C VAL A 412 -21.76 -17.97 -20.05
N TRP A 413 -20.78 -17.23 -19.62
CA TRP A 413 -20.43 -17.00 -18.22
C TRP A 413 -20.62 -15.51 -17.91
N LEU A 414 -21.27 -15.22 -16.80
CA LEU A 414 -21.35 -13.90 -16.21
C LEU A 414 -20.25 -13.78 -15.14
N VAL A 415 -19.52 -12.70 -15.17
CA VAL A 415 -18.47 -12.36 -14.19
C VAL A 415 -18.92 -11.09 -13.47
N ASP A 416 -19.83 -11.27 -12.53
CA ASP A 416 -20.38 -10.26 -11.63
C ASP A 416 -19.76 -10.35 -10.21
N ASP A 417 -18.98 -11.40 -9.95
CA ASP A 417 -18.15 -11.57 -8.78
C ASP A 417 -16.74 -12.01 -9.27
N PRO A 418 -15.90 -11.05 -9.74
CA PRO A 418 -14.57 -11.37 -10.25
C PRO A 418 -13.76 -12.05 -9.15
N PHE A 419 -13.00 -13.07 -9.51
CA PHE A 419 -12.20 -13.80 -8.53
C PHE A 419 -11.11 -12.90 -7.94
N GLU A 420 -10.51 -12.06 -8.75
CA GLU A 420 -9.44 -11.16 -8.36
C GLU A 420 -9.74 -9.76 -8.90
N VAL A 421 -9.70 -8.77 -8.01
CA VAL A 421 -9.72 -7.35 -8.35
C VAL A 421 -8.38 -6.76 -7.93
N LEU A 422 -7.62 -6.27 -8.90
CA LEU A 422 -6.34 -5.61 -8.68
C LEU A 422 -6.52 -4.11 -8.79
N GLU A 423 -5.76 -3.36 -7.98
CA GLU A 423 -5.77 -1.89 -7.97
C GLU A 423 -7.20 -1.31 -7.82
N ALA A 424 -7.97 -1.87 -6.89
CA ALA A 424 -9.39 -1.58 -6.68
C ALA A 424 -9.63 -0.18 -6.08
N TRP A 425 -9.04 0.86 -6.64
CA TRP A 425 -9.15 2.24 -6.15
C TRP A 425 -10.49 2.87 -6.51
N ASP A 426 -10.98 2.58 -7.71
CA ASP A 426 -12.20 3.15 -8.27
C ASP A 426 -13.34 2.11 -8.28
N TRP A 427 -13.06 0.81 -8.31
CA TRP A 427 -14.08 -0.23 -8.33
C TRP A 427 -14.72 -0.46 -6.95
N HIS A 428 -16.03 -0.29 -6.86
CA HIS A 428 -16.78 -0.36 -5.60
C HIS A 428 -17.75 -1.54 -5.53
N SER A 429 -18.27 -2.00 -6.66
CA SER A 429 -19.25 -3.09 -6.72
C SER A 429 -19.46 -3.58 -8.16
N THR A 430 -20.34 -4.55 -8.34
CA THR A 430 -20.80 -5.04 -9.65
C THR A 430 -21.66 -4.05 -10.43
N ASP A 431 -22.09 -2.96 -9.80
CA ASP A 431 -22.81 -1.87 -10.49
C ASP A 431 -21.82 -0.94 -11.20
N ASP A 432 -20.57 -0.92 -10.75
CA ASP A 432 -19.44 -0.17 -11.26
C ASP A 432 -18.87 -0.82 -12.52
N GLY A 433 -18.45 -2.09 -12.42
CA GLY A 433 -17.91 -2.83 -13.55
C GLY A 433 -18.14 -4.34 -13.45
N LYS A 434 -18.59 -4.95 -14.53
CA LYS A 434 -18.73 -6.40 -14.71
C LYS A 434 -18.64 -6.78 -16.17
N PHE A 435 -18.47 -8.06 -16.46
CA PHE A 435 -18.49 -8.53 -17.84
C PHE A 435 -19.07 -9.92 -17.97
N ARG A 436 -19.50 -10.26 -19.19
CA ARG A 436 -19.87 -11.60 -19.58
C ARG A 436 -19.11 -12.03 -20.82
N PHE A 437 -18.89 -13.33 -20.97
CA PHE A 437 -18.29 -13.85 -22.17
C PHE A 437 -18.95 -15.13 -22.63
N GLY A 438 -18.99 -15.33 -23.94
CA GLY A 438 -19.49 -16.51 -24.59
C GLY A 438 -18.38 -17.22 -25.36
N LEU A 439 -18.31 -18.55 -25.26
CA LEU A 439 -17.33 -19.38 -25.94
C LEU A 439 -18.01 -20.45 -26.76
N SER A 440 -17.56 -20.68 -28.01
CA SER A 440 -18.02 -21.75 -28.90
C SER A 440 -16.95 -22.11 -29.90
N ARG A 441 -17.15 -23.24 -30.62
CA ARG A 441 -16.33 -23.61 -31.78
C ARG A 441 -17.19 -23.78 -33.03
N SER A 442 -16.66 -23.43 -34.18
CA SER A 442 -17.27 -23.69 -35.49
C SER A 442 -16.24 -23.56 -36.60
N ALA A 443 -16.38 -24.31 -37.65
CA ALA A 443 -15.56 -24.23 -38.88
C ALA A 443 -14.04 -24.17 -38.60
N GLY A 444 -13.54 -25.00 -37.68
CA GLY A 444 -12.11 -25.04 -37.33
C GLY A 444 -11.60 -23.82 -36.55
N ARG A 445 -12.49 -23.05 -35.93
CA ARG A 445 -12.13 -21.90 -35.09
C ARG A 445 -12.84 -21.95 -33.75
N ILE A 446 -12.19 -21.36 -32.75
CA ILE A 446 -12.75 -21.05 -31.44
C ILE A 446 -13.21 -19.58 -31.49
N PHE A 447 -14.45 -19.30 -31.10
CA PHE A 447 -15.05 -17.99 -31.06
C PHE A 447 -15.26 -17.59 -29.60
N LEU A 448 -14.80 -16.38 -29.27
CA LEU A 448 -14.98 -15.73 -27.97
C LEU A 448 -15.68 -14.39 -28.20
N ARG A 449 -16.79 -14.17 -27.53
CA ARG A 449 -17.47 -12.87 -27.45
C ARG A 449 -17.47 -12.40 -26.02
N ILE A 450 -17.10 -11.14 -25.79
CA ILE A 450 -17.03 -10.50 -24.47
C ILE A 450 -17.87 -9.24 -24.52
N GLU A 451 -18.66 -9.01 -23.49
CA GLU A 451 -19.43 -7.78 -23.31
C GLU A 451 -19.21 -7.28 -21.89
N THR A 452 -18.85 -6.00 -21.72
CA THR A 452 -18.74 -5.35 -20.39
C THR A 452 -19.99 -4.52 -20.12
N GLU A 453 -20.28 -4.37 -18.85
CA GLU A 453 -21.19 -3.34 -18.32
C GLU A 453 -20.40 -2.52 -17.33
N ASP A 454 -20.47 -1.20 -17.44
CA ASP A 454 -19.63 -0.22 -16.78
C ASP A 454 -20.48 1.05 -16.56
N ASP A 455 -20.38 1.67 -15.41
CA ASP A 455 -21.16 2.85 -15.06
C ASP A 455 -20.58 4.11 -15.74
N ARG A 456 -19.29 4.06 -16.15
CA ARG A 456 -18.59 5.19 -16.77
C ARG A 456 -17.56 4.80 -17.82
N VAL A 457 -17.97 4.61 -19.05
CA VAL A 457 -17.10 4.17 -20.14
C VAL A 457 -16.08 5.23 -20.54
N ILE A 458 -14.78 4.97 -20.35
CA ILE A 458 -13.66 5.84 -20.74
C ILE A 458 -12.88 5.22 -21.89
N THR A 459 -12.97 5.82 -23.08
CA THR A 459 -12.34 5.30 -24.32
C THR A 459 -11.28 6.20 -24.94
N ASP A 460 -11.07 7.40 -24.41
CA ASP A 460 -10.19 8.43 -24.97
C ASP A 460 -9.09 8.89 -23.98
N GLY A 461 -8.76 8.03 -23.02
CA GLY A 461 -7.67 8.28 -22.08
C GLY A 461 -6.30 8.33 -22.77
N ASP A 462 -5.45 9.26 -22.40
CA ASP A 462 -4.06 9.36 -22.84
C ASP A 462 -3.14 9.41 -21.60
N PRO A 463 -2.21 8.51 -21.42
CA PRO A 463 -1.87 7.35 -22.27
C PRO A 463 -2.97 6.28 -22.30
N GLN A 464 -2.95 5.37 -23.29
CA GLN A 464 -3.96 4.30 -23.47
C GLN A 464 -4.24 3.45 -22.22
N GLN A 465 -3.34 3.41 -21.27
CA GLN A 465 -3.52 2.73 -19.99
C GLN A 465 -4.60 3.37 -19.08
N LEU A 466 -5.04 4.60 -19.39
CA LEU A 466 -6.09 5.33 -18.67
C LEU A 466 -7.44 5.25 -19.39
N GLN A 467 -7.71 4.18 -20.09
CA GLN A 467 -8.98 3.90 -20.74
C GLN A 467 -9.39 2.45 -20.51
N ASP A 468 -10.69 2.21 -20.63
CA ASP A 468 -11.26 0.86 -20.51
C ASP A 468 -10.73 -0.03 -21.59
N ARG A 469 -10.41 -1.26 -21.20
CA ARG A 469 -9.87 -2.26 -22.10
C ARG A 469 -10.13 -3.68 -21.62
N LEU A 470 -10.20 -4.58 -22.57
CA LEU A 470 -10.23 -6.00 -22.31
C LEU A 470 -8.83 -6.61 -22.47
N ILE A 471 -8.52 -7.58 -21.64
CA ILE A 471 -7.29 -8.38 -21.73
C ILE A 471 -7.70 -9.84 -21.83
N VAL A 472 -7.28 -10.50 -22.90
CA VAL A 472 -7.52 -11.93 -23.11
C VAL A 472 -6.18 -12.66 -23.06
N LEU A 473 -6.07 -13.64 -22.17
CA LEU A 473 -4.95 -14.57 -22.09
C LEU A 473 -5.41 -15.91 -22.68
N PHE A 474 -4.81 -16.33 -23.77
CA PHE A 474 -5.12 -17.59 -24.46
C PHE A 474 -3.86 -18.44 -24.57
N THR A 475 -3.90 -19.68 -24.05
CA THR A 475 -2.77 -20.61 -24.06
C THR A 475 -3.22 -21.93 -24.65
N PRO A 476 -2.85 -22.28 -25.90
CA PRO A 476 -3.08 -23.59 -26.44
C PRO A 476 -2.20 -24.64 -25.76
N GLU A 477 -2.63 -25.88 -25.70
CA GLU A 477 -1.86 -27.00 -25.13
C GLU A 477 -0.46 -27.08 -25.75
N GLY A 478 0.57 -27.09 -24.89
CA GLY A 478 1.97 -27.10 -25.30
C GLY A 478 2.48 -25.82 -25.99
N GLY A 479 1.64 -24.76 -26.03
CA GLY A 479 1.96 -23.48 -26.67
C GLY A 479 2.32 -22.37 -25.66
N VAL A 480 2.59 -21.19 -26.20
CA VAL A 480 2.90 -19.99 -25.43
C VAL A 480 1.62 -19.18 -25.20
N THR A 481 1.48 -18.60 -24.03
CA THR A 481 0.37 -17.68 -23.71
C THR A 481 0.41 -16.45 -24.61
N ARG A 482 -0.67 -16.21 -25.32
CA ARG A 482 -0.92 -14.96 -26.04
C ARG A 482 -1.67 -14.01 -25.13
N ARG A 483 -1.14 -12.80 -24.95
CA ARG A 483 -1.82 -11.69 -24.29
C ARG A 483 -2.36 -10.73 -25.34
N ILE A 484 -3.67 -10.57 -25.40
CA ILE A 484 -4.37 -9.74 -26.37
C ILE A 484 -5.04 -8.62 -25.59
N GLY A 485 -4.62 -7.37 -25.81
CA GLY A 485 -5.25 -6.17 -25.25
C GLY A 485 -6.16 -5.53 -26.30
N LEU A 486 -7.39 -5.22 -25.92
CA LEU A 486 -8.41 -4.64 -26.80
C LEU A 486 -8.97 -3.36 -26.16
N THR A 487 -8.84 -2.28 -26.89
CA THR A 487 -9.48 -0.99 -26.60
C THR A 487 -10.53 -0.70 -27.66
N ALA A 488 -11.36 0.29 -27.43
CA ALA A 488 -12.34 0.77 -28.42
C ALA A 488 -11.68 1.00 -29.80
N GLY A 489 -12.28 0.41 -30.84
CA GLY A 489 -11.77 0.50 -32.21
C GLY A 489 -10.61 -0.45 -32.57
N SER A 490 -10.14 -1.29 -31.61
CA SER A 490 -9.10 -2.27 -31.91
C SER A 490 -9.54 -3.25 -32.99
N GLN A 491 -8.65 -3.52 -33.96
CA GLN A 491 -8.78 -4.56 -34.98
C GLN A 491 -7.44 -5.31 -35.07
N ILE A 492 -7.46 -6.62 -34.88
CA ILE A 492 -6.28 -7.49 -34.92
C ILE A 492 -6.52 -8.62 -35.92
N ASP A 493 -5.54 -8.87 -36.74
CA ASP A 493 -5.51 -10.04 -37.66
C ASP A 493 -4.07 -10.60 -37.68
N ASP A 494 -3.65 -11.16 -36.56
CA ASP A 494 -2.35 -11.83 -36.38
C ASP A 494 -2.52 -13.14 -35.62
N GLY A 495 -2.90 -14.20 -36.38
CA GLY A 495 -3.17 -15.53 -35.80
C GLY A 495 -4.39 -15.60 -34.86
N CYS A 496 -4.89 -14.46 -34.43
CA CYS A 496 -6.18 -14.25 -33.80
C CYS A 496 -6.88 -13.11 -34.56
N ARG A 497 -8.13 -13.29 -34.93
CA ARG A 497 -8.94 -12.21 -35.45
C ARG A 497 -9.72 -11.63 -34.27
N ALA A 498 -9.58 -10.33 -34.05
CA ALA A 498 -10.28 -9.65 -32.96
C ALA A 498 -10.76 -8.27 -33.40
N CYS A 499 -11.93 -7.87 -32.93
CA CYS A 499 -12.42 -6.50 -32.99
C CYS A 499 -13.05 -6.11 -31.65
N CYS A 500 -12.98 -4.82 -31.32
CA CYS A 500 -13.60 -4.26 -30.13
C CYS A 500 -14.32 -2.96 -30.48
N ARG A 501 -15.54 -2.79 -29.98
CA ARG A 501 -16.37 -1.60 -30.17
C ARG A 501 -16.96 -1.11 -28.85
N VAL A 502 -17.27 0.17 -28.80
CA VAL A 502 -18.03 0.79 -27.70
C VAL A 502 -19.50 0.49 -27.87
N THR A 503 -20.17 0.24 -26.77
CA THR A 503 -21.62 0.17 -26.66
C THR A 503 -22.15 1.31 -25.78
N GLU A 504 -23.44 1.35 -25.53
CA GLU A 504 -24.02 2.34 -24.60
C GLU A 504 -23.60 2.11 -23.15
N THR A 505 -23.22 0.88 -22.81
CA THR A 505 -22.94 0.43 -21.44
C THR A 505 -21.55 -0.15 -21.24
N GLY A 506 -20.63 -0.06 -22.20
CA GLY A 506 -19.29 -0.64 -22.05
C GLY A 506 -18.61 -0.95 -23.36
N LEU A 507 -17.87 -2.06 -23.36
CA LEU A 507 -17.14 -2.59 -24.52
C LEU A 507 -17.74 -3.90 -24.98
N GLU A 508 -17.76 -4.13 -26.29
CA GLU A 508 -18.05 -5.42 -26.90
C GLU A 508 -16.88 -5.87 -27.77
N ALA A 509 -16.37 -7.07 -27.51
CA ALA A 509 -15.29 -7.66 -28.29
C ALA A 509 -15.66 -9.03 -28.85
N GLU A 510 -15.26 -9.27 -30.09
CA GLU A 510 -15.34 -10.56 -30.75
C GLU A 510 -13.94 -11.03 -31.17
N LEU A 511 -13.58 -12.24 -30.74
CA LEU A 511 -12.29 -12.85 -31.07
C LEU A 511 -12.51 -14.22 -31.70
N SER A 512 -11.60 -14.61 -32.59
CA SER A 512 -11.57 -15.98 -33.05
C SER A 512 -10.13 -16.48 -33.24
N PHE A 513 -9.87 -17.70 -32.76
CA PHE A 513 -8.59 -18.38 -32.82
C PHE A 513 -8.68 -19.58 -33.79
N ALA A 514 -7.62 -19.86 -34.53
CA ALA A 514 -7.54 -21.11 -35.28
C ALA A 514 -7.52 -22.28 -34.28
N ALA A 515 -8.35 -23.30 -34.52
CA ALA A 515 -8.51 -24.46 -33.64
C ALA A 515 -7.75 -25.70 -34.14
N GLU A 516 -7.06 -25.62 -35.30
CA GLU A 516 -6.35 -26.75 -35.88
C GLU A 516 -5.25 -27.25 -34.94
N GLY A 517 -5.31 -28.55 -34.61
CA GLY A 517 -4.35 -29.17 -33.69
C GLY A 517 -4.56 -28.88 -32.21
N ILE A 518 -5.49 -28.00 -31.83
CA ILE A 518 -5.78 -27.69 -30.43
C ILE A 518 -6.81 -28.69 -29.90
N ARG A 519 -6.41 -29.49 -28.89
CA ARG A 519 -7.32 -30.38 -28.15
C ARG A 519 -7.73 -29.79 -26.81
N ARG A 520 -6.84 -28.98 -26.21
CA ARG A 520 -7.02 -28.33 -24.91
C ARG A 520 -6.41 -26.92 -24.95
N PHE A 521 -7.02 -25.98 -24.25
CA PHE A 521 -6.49 -24.65 -24.11
C PHE A 521 -6.91 -24.04 -22.75
N ASN A 522 -6.16 -23.05 -22.29
CA ASN A 522 -6.51 -22.24 -21.13
C ASN A 522 -6.90 -20.83 -21.60
N LEU A 523 -7.92 -20.28 -20.97
CA LEU A 523 -8.43 -18.94 -21.22
C LEU A 523 -8.54 -18.18 -19.89
N ASN A 524 -8.09 -16.94 -19.87
CA ASN A 524 -8.44 -15.99 -18.82
C ASN A 524 -8.83 -14.65 -19.44
N ILE A 525 -9.71 -13.93 -18.78
CA ILE A 525 -10.24 -12.66 -19.26
C ILE A 525 -10.16 -11.66 -18.12
N GLY A 526 -9.66 -10.48 -18.43
CA GLY A 526 -9.64 -9.32 -17.54
C GLY A 526 -10.34 -8.13 -18.19
N PHE A 527 -11.11 -7.41 -17.39
CA PHE A 527 -11.62 -6.10 -17.72
C PHE A 527 -10.84 -5.06 -16.90
N VAL A 528 -10.27 -4.09 -17.56
CA VAL A 528 -9.59 -2.95 -16.94
C VAL A 528 -10.55 -1.80 -17.02
N ASP A 529 -11.03 -1.41 -15.88
CA ASP A 529 -12.04 -0.42 -15.63
C ASP A 529 -11.37 0.88 -15.17
N CYS A 530 -11.65 1.98 -15.85
CA CYS A 530 -11.01 3.26 -15.65
C CYS A 530 -12.04 4.38 -15.49
N ASP A 531 -12.61 4.54 -14.31
CA ASP A 531 -13.64 5.52 -14.02
C ASP A 531 -13.16 6.96 -14.02
N SER A 532 -11.87 7.16 -13.91
CA SER A 532 -11.28 8.48 -13.81
C SER A 532 -10.03 8.61 -14.67
N ARG A 533 -10.03 9.61 -15.58
CA ARG A 533 -8.80 10.05 -16.26
C ARG A 533 -7.74 10.59 -15.29
N LEU A 534 -8.11 10.79 -14.04
CA LEU A 534 -7.25 11.34 -12.99
C LEU A 534 -6.45 10.25 -12.29
N ASN A 535 -6.94 9.00 -12.34
CA ASN A 535 -6.30 7.86 -11.70
C ASN A 535 -5.32 7.18 -12.65
N THR A 536 -4.06 6.99 -12.22
CA THR A 536 -3.02 6.29 -12.99
C THR A 536 -3.00 4.79 -12.76
N LYS A 537 -3.89 4.28 -11.90
CA LYS A 537 -3.99 2.87 -11.53
C LYS A 537 -5.45 2.39 -11.66
N PRO A 538 -5.92 2.13 -12.90
CA PRO A 538 -7.27 1.66 -13.11
C PRO A 538 -7.49 0.28 -12.47
N SER A 539 -8.71 0.02 -12.03
CA SER A 539 -9.12 -1.27 -11.47
C SER A 539 -9.04 -2.39 -12.52
N GLN A 540 -8.70 -3.59 -12.10
CA GLN A 540 -8.61 -4.74 -13.00
C GLN A 540 -9.42 -5.92 -12.44
N LEU A 541 -10.49 -6.26 -13.14
CA LEU A 541 -11.39 -7.36 -12.78
C LEU A 541 -11.02 -8.62 -13.58
N TRP A 542 -10.63 -9.69 -12.90
CA TRP A 542 -10.20 -10.92 -13.55
C TRP A 542 -11.16 -12.08 -13.27
N TRP A 543 -11.55 -12.79 -14.34
CA TRP A 543 -12.37 -14.01 -14.23
C TRP A 543 -11.68 -15.09 -13.41
N ARG A 544 -10.34 -15.23 -13.55
CA ARG A 544 -9.52 -16.18 -12.80
C ARG A 544 -8.27 -15.51 -12.24
N PRO A 545 -7.68 -16.03 -11.15
CA PRO A 545 -6.49 -15.42 -10.55
C PRO A 545 -5.34 -15.25 -11.53
N LEU A 546 -4.75 -14.07 -11.56
CA LEU A 546 -3.63 -13.76 -12.45
C LEU A 546 -2.31 -14.34 -11.92
N GLN A 547 -2.11 -14.35 -10.60
CA GLN A 547 -0.85 -14.75 -9.95
C GLN A 547 -0.56 -16.25 -10.04
N MET A 548 -1.53 -17.09 -10.32
CA MET A 548 -1.35 -18.53 -10.45
C MET A 548 -0.53 -18.95 -11.66
N HIS A 549 -0.27 -18.03 -12.61
CA HIS A 549 0.58 -18.29 -13.77
C HIS A 549 2.08 -18.37 -13.44
N ALA A 550 2.54 -17.84 -12.34
CA ALA A 550 3.96 -17.77 -12.01
C ALA A 550 4.63 -19.14 -11.78
N ASN A 551 3.85 -20.17 -11.43
CA ASN A 551 4.35 -21.51 -11.14
C ASN A 551 4.09 -22.55 -12.27
N GLY A 552 3.58 -22.15 -13.43
CA GLY A 552 3.56 -22.95 -14.65
C GLY A 552 2.61 -24.16 -14.67
N THR A 553 1.71 -24.33 -13.71
CA THR A 553 0.87 -25.54 -13.57
C THR A 553 -0.59 -25.26 -13.28
N ALA A 554 -1.13 -24.16 -13.73
CA ALA A 554 -2.53 -23.87 -13.46
C ALA A 554 -3.46 -24.40 -14.53
N ASP A 555 -4.23 -25.43 -14.18
CA ASP A 555 -5.29 -26.00 -15.01
C ASP A 555 -6.63 -25.22 -14.94
N TYR A 556 -6.60 -23.95 -14.51
CA TYR A 556 -7.82 -23.13 -14.44
C TYR A 556 -8.12 -22.42 -15.77
N GLY A 557 -9.40 -22.15 -15.98
CA GLY A 557 -9.88 -21.67 -17.25
C GLY A 557 -9.62 -22.66 -18.39
N THR A 558 -9.56 -23.97 -18.08
CA THR A 558 -9.26 -25.02 -19.05
C THR A 558 -10.49 -25.44 -19.78
N PHE A 559 -10.32 -25.56 -21.10
CA PHE A 559 -11.31 -26.08 -22.02
C PHE A 559 -10.74 -27.23 -22.83
N ILE A 560 -11.53 -28.27 -23.01
CA ILE A 560 -11.27 -29.36 -23.97
C ILE A 560 -12.19 -29.20 -25.19
N MET A 561 -11.67 -29.54 -26.35
CA MET A 561 -12.45 -29.55 -27.59
C MET A 561 -13.23 -30.86 -27.70
N ASP A 562 -14.53 -30.78 -28.03
CA ASP A 562 -15.36 -31.97 -28.33
C ASP A 562 -14.81 -32.79 -29.47
#